data_b597ba92858ffe3f5a34af89b0591b74
#
_entry.id   b597ba92858ffe3f5a34af89b0591b74
#
_cell.length_a   1.000
_cell.length_b   1.000
_cell.length_c   1.000
_cell.angle_alpha   90.00
_cell.angle_beta   90.00
_cell.angle_gamma   90.00
#
_symmetry.space_group_name_H-M   'P 1'
#
loop_
_entity.id
_entity.type
_entity.pdbx_description
1 polymer ?
#
loop_
_entity_poly.entity_id
_entity_poly.type
_entity_poly.pdbx_seq_one_letter_code
_entity_poly.pdbx_strand_id
1 'polypeptide(L)'
;MTICFTDGMEDFLDKVYANTSDDTRDLYAKWSTSYDQEVGGNGYATPARAAKALASHVTNLNRPVLDYGCGTGLSGIALRAVGFSTLHGIDVSKEMVAIAEEKKAYQTLRVFDPEVDPPVKIGEFDTIAAIGVIGIGAAPLPVFDKIIALLTPGGLFA
;
A
#
# COMPACT_ATOMS: atom_id res chain seq x y z
N MET A 1 13.28 30.87 -18.32
CA MET A 1 12.14 29.97 -18.55
C MET A 1 11.77 29.38 -17.20
N THR A 2 10.81 30.02 -16.55
CA THR A 2 10.41 29.69 -15.17
C THR A 2 9.41 28.54 -15.26
N ILE A 3 9.76 27.38 -14.70
CA ILE A 3 8.85 26.24 -14.61
C ILE A 3 7.89 26.55 -13.47
N CYS A 4 6.63 26.85 -13.79
CA CYS A 4 5.56 26.89 -12.81
C CYS A 4 5.29 25.47 -12.30
N PHE A 5 5.66 25.18 -11.07
CA PHE A 5 5.13 24.05 -10.33
C PHE A 5 3.65 24.34 -10.04
N THR A 6 2.80 23.37 -10.30
CA THR A 6 1.35 23.49 -10.17
C THR A 6 0.95 23.56 -8.70
N ASP A 7 0.22 24.61 -8.34
CA ASP A 7 -0.26 25.03 -7.01
C ASP A 7 -1.05 23.97 -6.20
N GLY A 8 -1.41 22.83 -6.79
CA GLY A 8 -2.28 21.83 -6.15
C GLY A 8 -1.55 20.73 -5.37
N MET A 9 -0.28 20.47 -5.67
CA MET A 9 0.45 19.34 -5.07
C MET A 9 1.17 19.72 -3.77
N GLU A 10 1.66 20.97 -3.67
CA GLU A 10 2.23 21.48 -2.41
C GLU A 10 1.17 21.50 -1.31
N ASP A 11 -0.07 21.90 -1.63
CA ASP A 11 -1.17 21.99 -0.67
C ASP A 11 -1.62 20.61 -0.11
N PHE A 12 -1.46 19.51 -0.87
CA PHE A 12 -1.84 18.18 -0.41
C PHE A 12 -0.75 17.52 0.45
N LEU A 13 0.49 17.49 -0.02
CA LEU A 13 1.61 16.93 0.74
C LEU A 13 1.82 17.69 2.05
N ASP A 14 1.63 18.99 2.04
CA ASP A 14 1.67 19.82 3.25
C ASP A 14 0.55 19.42 4.25
N LYS A 15 -0.64 19.07 3.78
CA LYS A 15 -1.73 18.56 4.63
C LYS A 15 -1.43 17.17 5.18
N VAL A 16 -0.85 16.28 4.38
CA VAL A 16 -0.43 14.94 4.82
C VAL A 16 0.67 15.03 5.87
N TYR A 17 1.66 15.92 5.66
CA TYR A 17 2.77 16.09 6.60
C TYR A 17 2.40 16.90 7.85
N ALA A 18 1.36 17.72 7.80
CA ALA A 18 0.87 18.52 8.93
C ALA A 18 -0.10 17.76 9.84
N ASN A 19 -0.65 16.62 9.40
CA ASN A 19 -1.66 15.87 10.15
C ASN A 19 -1.05 14.99 11.25
N THR A 20 -1.72 15.02 12.41
CA THR A 20 -1.54 14.07 13.50
C THR A 20 -2.40 12.81 13.25
N SER A 21 -2.03 11.69 13.84
CA SER A 21 -2.49 10.32 13.54
C SER A 21 -4.02 10.06 13.47
N ASP A 22 -4.85 10.90 14.09
CA ASP A 22 -6.30 10.67 14.17
C ASP A 22 -7.06 11.13 12.89
N ASP A 23 -6.48 12.07 12.14
CA ASP A 23 -7.09 12.63 10.92
C ASP A 23 -6.68 11.89 9.63
N THR A 24 -5.69 11.00 9.70
CA THR A 24 -5.09 10.37 8.51
C THR A 24 -6.09 9.48 7.76
N ARG A 25 -6.91 8.71 8.48
CA ARG A 25 -7.93 7.82 7.88
C ARG A 25 -8.98 8.63 7.10
N ASP A 26 -9.52 9.69 7.70
CA ASP A 26 -10.52 10.56 7.07
C ASP A 26 -9.95 11.33 5.88
N LEU A 27 -8.67 11.70 5.94
CA LEU A 27 -7.97 12.34 4.85
C LEU A 27 -7.85 11.40 3.64
N TYR A 28 -7.39 10.16 3.85
CA TYR A 28 -7.29 9.16 2.80
C TYR A 28 -8.65 8.74 2.24
N ALA A 29 -9.69 8.67 3.07
CA ALA A 29 -11.05 8.39 2.63
C ALA A 29 -11.57 9.47 1.66
N LYS A 30 -11.35 10.74 1.98
CA LYS A 30 -11.74 11.87 1.11
C LYS A 30 -10.92 11.94 -0.17
N TRP A 31 -9.66 11.52 -0.10
CA TRP A 31 -8.74 11.57 -1.22
C TRP A 31 -8.84 10.37 -2.16
N SER A 32 -9.47 9.30 -1.72
CA SER A 32 -9.53 8.03 -2.45
C SER A 32 -9.99 8.17 -3.91
N THR A 33 -10.90 9.10 -4.20
CA THR A 33 -11.46 9.29 -5.56
C THR A 33 -10.51 9.96 -6.54
N SER A 34 -9.59 10.82 -6.08
CA SER A 34 -8.62 11.52 -6.93
C SER A 34 -7.20 10.95 -6.82
N TYR A 35 -6.96 10.08 -5.84
CA TYR A 35 -5.65 9.53 -5.50
C TYR A 35 -4.89 8.98 -6.72
N ASP A 36 -5.51 8.12 -7.49
CA ASP A 36 -4.86 7.46 -8.62
C ASP A 36 -4.48 8.45 -9.73
N GLN A 37 -5.30 9.49 -9.95
CA GLN A 37 -5.02 10.52 -10.95
C GLN A 37 -3.89 11.44 -10.51
N GLU A 38 -3.91 11.87 -9.25
CA GLU A 38 -2.90 12.78 -8.70
C GLU A 38 -1.54 12.09 -8.58
N VAL A 39 -1.52 10.86 -8.10
CA VAL A 39 -0.29 10.08 -7.94
C VAL A 39 0.25 9.61 -9.29
N GLY A 40 -0.63 9.16 -10.21
CA GLY A 40 -0.25 8.73 -11.56
C GLY A 40 0.28 9.87 -12.42
N GLY A 41 -0.30 11.07 -12.33
CA GLY A 41 0.15 12.27 -13.05
C GLY A 41 1.53 12.77 -12.62
N ASN A 42 1.97 12.42 -11.42
CA ASN A 42 3.25 12.84 -10.83
C ASN A 42 4.37 11.79 -10.92
N GLY A 43 4.20 10.75 -11.74
CA GLY A 43 5.24 9.74 -11.98
C GLY A 43 5.55 8.87 -10.76
N TYR A 44 4.53 8.51 -9.97
CA TYR A 44 4.68 7.64 -8.79
C TYR A 44 5.18 6.25 -9.17
N ALA A 45 6.49 6.11 -9.21
CA ALA A 45 7.18 4.91 -9.65
C ALA A 45 7.38 3.86 -8.52
N THR A 46 7.06 4.20 -7.27
CA THR A 46 7.33 3.35 -6.11
C THR A 46 6.68 1.96 -6.21
N PRO A 47 5.40 1.80 -6.57
CA PRO A 47 4.80 0.47 -6.69
C PRO A 47 5.50 -0.41 -7.74
N ALA A 48 5.80 0.14 -8.92
CA ALA A 48 6.47 -0.60 -9.98
C ALA A 48 7.91 -1.00 -9.61
N ARG A 49 8.63 -0.13 -8.92
CA ARG A 49 10.02 -0.39 -8.47
C ARG A 49 10.04 -1.44 -7.37
N ALA A 50 9.17 -1.33 -6.37
CA ALA A 50 9.07 -2.30 -5.28
C ALA A 50 8.63 -3.67 -5.78
N ALA A 51 7.61 -3.73 -6.66
CA ALA A 51 7.16 -4.98 -7.27
C ALA A 51 8.28 -5.67 -8.07
N LYS A 52 9.05 -4.92 -8.86
CA LYS A 52 10.21 -5.44 -9.60
C LYS A 52 11.29 -5.98 -8.66
N ALA A 53 11.62 -5.24 -7.62
CA ALA A 53 12.61 -5.66 -6.63
C ALA A 53 12.16 -6.96 -5.94
N LEU A 54 10.91 -7.03 -5.49
CA LEU A 54 10.36 -8.21 -4.85
C LEU A 54 10.37 -9.42 -5.79
N ALA A 55 9.92 -9.27 -7.03
CA ALA A 55 9.89 -10.34 -8.03
C ALA A 55 11.28 -10.91 -8.34
N SER A 56 12.35 -10.10 -8.23
CA SER A 56 13.73 -10.58 -8.47
C SER A 56 14.26 -11.50 -7.37
N HIS A 57 13.60 -11.56 -6.22
CA HIS A 57 14.01 -12.40 -5.08
C HIS A 57 13.03 -13.54 -4.79
N VAL A 58 11.84 -13.54 -5.39
CA VAL A 58 10.85 -14.59 -5.23
C VAL A 58 11.02 -15.66 -6.32
N THR A 59 11.20 -16.91 -5.92
CA THR A 59 11.39 -18.02 -6.85
C THR A 59 10.09 -18.55 -7.47
N ASN A 60 8.95 -18.34 -6.80
CA ASN A 60 7.64 -18.79 -7.26
C ASN A 60 6.60 -17.68 -7.11
N LEU A 61 6.31 -16.98 -8.20
CA LEU A 61 5.36 -15.85 -8.24
C LEU A 61 3.89 -16.26 -8.05
N ASN A 62 3.59 -17.56 -7.99
CA ASN A 62 2.23 -18.05 -7.70
C ASN A 62 1.95 -18.20 -6.20
N ARG A 63 2.96 -18.07 -5.35
CA ARG A 63 2.74 -18.11 -3.90
C ARG A 63 1.96 -16.88 -3.42
N PRO A 64 1.17 -17.03 -2.36
CA PRO A 64 0.40 -15.92 -1.80
C PRO A 64 1.31 -14.77 -1.31
N VAL A 65 0.95 -13.55 -1.69
CA VAL A 65 1.57 -12.31 -1.22
C VAL A 65 0.53 -11.51 -0.45
N LEU A 66 0.89 -11.04 0.72
CA LEU A 66 0.12 -10.03 1.44
C LEU A 66 0.56 -8.64 1.00
N ASP A 67 -0.39 -7.83 0.57
CA ASP A 67 -0.23 -6.39 0.33
C ASP A 67 -0.82 -5.64 1.53
N TYR A 68 0.04 -5.27 2.46
CA TYR A 68 -0.35 -4.58 3.69
C TYR A 68 -0.46 -3.08 3.44
N GLY A 69 -1.62 -2.50 3.68
CA GLY A 69 -1.91 -1.12 3.31
C GLY A 69 -2.07 -0.98 1.79
N CYS A 70 -2.90 -1.85 1.19
CA CYS A 70 -3.06 -1.93 -0.27
C CYS A 70 -3.67 -0.66 -0.90
N GLY A 71 -4.23 0.24 -0.10
CA GLY A 71 -4.83 1.49 -0.55
C GLY A 71 -5.85 1.28 -1.66
N THR A 72 -5.77 2.08 -2.71
CA THR A 72 -6.60 1.95 -3.92
C THR A 72 -6.20 0.77 -4.82
N GLY A 73 -5.15 0.02 -4.47
CA GLY A 73 -4.70 -1.16 -5.23
C GLY A 73 -3.67 -0.90 -6.32
N LEU A 74 -2.99 0.24 -6.33
CA LEU A 74 -1.89 0.52 -7.28
C LEU A 74 -0.72 -0.45 -7.10
N SER A 75 -0.41 -0.82 -5.86
CA SER A 75 0.57 -1.86 -5.52
C SER A 75 0.18 -3.22 -6.09
N GLY A 76 -1.09 -3.61 -5.97
CA GLY A 76 -1.60 -4.85 -6.54
C GLY A 76 -1.51 -4.92 -8.05
N ILE A 77 -1.82 -3.82 -8.76
CA ILE A 77 -1.62 -3.72 -10.22
C ILE A 77 -0.14 -3.90 -10.57
N ALA A 78 0.76 -3.24 -9.84
CA ALA A 78 2.19 -3.36 -10.08
C ALA A 78 2.73 -4.77 -9.82
N LEU A 79 2.28 -5.43 -8.74
CA LEU A 79 2.63 -6.82 -8.42
C LEU A 79 2.11 -7.80 -9.50
N ARG A 80 0.88 -7.61 -9.98
CA ARG A 80 0.34 -8.38 -11.12
C ARG A 80 1.18 -8.21 -12.38
N ALA A 81 1.57 -6.98 -12.69
CA ALA A 81 2.34 -6.66 -13.90
C ALA A 81 3.70 -7.37 -13.96
N VAL A 82 4.30 -7.71 -12.81
CA VAL A 82 5.56 -8.47 -12.73
C VAL A 82 5.35 -9.98 -12.54
N GLY A 83 4.09 -10.47 -12.54
CA GLY A 83 3.77 -11.88 -12.60
C GLY A 83 3.24 -12.51 -11.31
N PHE A 84 3.10 -11.78 -10.20
CA PHE A 84 2.45 -12.33 -9.01
C PHE A 84 0.99 -12.67 -9.29
N SER A 85 0.58 -13.91 -9.02
CA SER A 85 -0.76 -14.39 -9.37
C SER A 85 -1.73 -14.47 -8.18
N THR A 86 -1.22 -14.48 -6.96
CA THR A 86 -2.03 -14.69 -5.74
C THR A 86 -1.79 -13.56 -4.75
N LEU A 87 -2.66 -12.54 -4.78
CA LEU A 87 -2.54 -11.35 -3.95
C LEU A 87 -3.68 -11.26 -2.95
N HIS A 88 -3.36 -10.93 -1.72
CA HIS A 88 -4.31 -10.64 -0.65
C HIS A 88 -4.02 -9.23 -0.14
N GLY A 89 -5.01 -8.34 -0.17
CA GLY A 89 -4.86 -6.96 0.28
C GLY A 89 -5.56 -6.72 1.61
N ILE A 90 -4.94 -5.92 2.46
CA ILE A 90 -5.58 -5.38 3.66
C ILE A 90 -5.32 -3.88 3.75
N ASP A 91 -6.31 -3.12 4.21
CA ASP A 91 -6.19 -1.68 4.43
C ASP A 91 -7.09 -1.24 5.57
N VAL A 92 -6.80 -0.09 6.16
CA VAL A 92 -7.60 0.50 7.25
C VAL A 92 -8.75 1.35 6.71
N SER A 93 -8.70 1.78 5.45
CA SER A 93 -9.71 2.59 4.79
C SER A 93 -10.65 1.73 3.95
N LYS A 94 -11.93 1.75 4.33
CA LYS A 94 -13.01 1.09 3.58
C LYS A 94 -13.16 1.69 2.17
N GLU A 95 -13.00 2.98 2.04
CA GLU A 95 -13.14 3.73 0.78
C GLU A 95 -12.02 3.33 -0.19
N MET A 96 -10.79 3.21 0.30
CA MET A 96 -9.64 2.75 -0.49
C MET A 96 -9.84 1.31 -0.97
N VAL A 97 -10.27 0.42 -0.08
CA VAL A 97 -10.54 -0.99 -0.41
C VAL A 97 -11.62 -1.12 -1.48
N ALA A 98 -12.69 -0.31 -1.43
CA ALA A 98 -13.73 -0.31 -2.45
C ALA A 98 -13.18 0.01 -3.85
N ILE A 99 -12.24 0.95 -3.96
CA ILE A 99 -11.57 1.27 -5.23
C ILE A 99 -10.61 0.15 -5.65
N ALA A 100 -9.93 -0.48 -4.69
CA ALA A 100 -9.06 -1.62 -4.98
C ALA A 100 -9.83 -2.83 -5.53
N GLU A 101 -11.07 -3.05 -5.08
CA GLU A 101 -11.95 -4.11 -5.58
C GLU A 101 -12.27 -3.94 -7.07
N GLU A 102 -12.47 -2.71 -7.54
CA GLU A 102 -12.74 -2.42 -8.95
C GLU A 102 -11.57 -2.83 -9.87
N LYS A 103 -10.35 -2.79 -9.37
CA LYS A 103 -9.12 -3.14 -10.12
C LYS A 103 -8.94 -4.64 -10.30
N LYS A 104 -9.65 -5.48 -9.54
CA LYS A 104 -9.64 -6.95 -9.64
C LYS A 104 -8.23 -7.58 -9.58
N ALA A 105 -7.32 -6.93 -8.86
CA ALA A 105 -5.95 -7.41 -8.71
C ALA A 105 -5.79 -8.47 -7.61
N TYR A 106 -6.70 -8.52 -6.66
CA TYR A 106 -6.61 -9.34 -5.45
C TYR A 106 -7.62 -10.50 -5.46
N GLN A 107 -7.25 -11.63 -4.82
CA GLN A 107 -8.17 -12.70 -4.48
C GLN A 107 -9.05 -12.35 -3.28
N THR A 108 -8.48 -11.67 -2.30
CA THR A 108 -9.21 -11.17 -1.14
C THR A 108 -8.78 -9.76 -0.79
N LEU A 109 -9.74 -8.97 -0.36
CA LEU A 109 -9.52 -7.64 0.20
C LEU A 109 -10.25 -7.57 1.54
N ARG A 110 -9.60 -7.01 2.57
CA ARG A 110 -10.17 -6.87 3.91
C ARG A 110 -9.85 -5.50 4.49
N VAL A 111 -10.85 -4.92 5.14
CA VAL A 111 -10.66 -3.72 5.98
C VAL A 111 -10.37 -4.19 7.40
N PHE A 112 -9.45 -3.52 8.10
CA PHE A 112 -9.16 -3.79 9.50
C PHE A 112 -9.01 -2.51 10.30
N ASP A 113 -9.19 -2.63 11.62
CA ASP A 113 -8.96 -1.53 12.55
C ASP A 113 -7.47 -1.51 12.95
N PRO A 114 -6.74 -0.39 12.79
CA PRO A 114 -5.32 -0.29 13.12
C PRO A 114 -5.03 -0.44 14.62
N GLU A 115 -6.05 -0.29 15.49
CA GLU A 115 -5.93 -0.50 16.93
C GLU A 115 -6.03 -1.98 17.33
N VAL A 116 -6.44 -2.84 16.39
CA VAL A 116 -6.54 -4.29 16.57
C VAL A 116 -5.50 -4.97 15.69
N ASP A 117 -5.13 -6.19 16.04
CA ASP A 117 -4.22 -6.99 15.22
C ASP A 117 -4.82 -7.19 13.82
N PRO A 118 -4.00 -7.10 12.76
CA PRO A 118 -4.47 -7.32 11.39
C PRO A 118 -5.05 -8.74 11.24
N PRO A 119 -6.04 -8.95 10.35
CA PRO A 119 -6.71 -10.23 10.17
C PRO A 119 -5.83 -11.25 9.41
N VAL A 120 -4.60 -11.42 9.85
CA VAL A 120 -3.55 -12.25 9.26
C VAL A 120 -2.84 -13.00 10.38
N LYS A 121 -2.62 -14.28 10.20
CA LYS A 121 -1.87 -15.11 11.19
C LYS A 121 -0.37 -14.94 10.98
N ILE A 122 0.38 -15.03 12.08
CA ILE A 122 1.84 -15.08 12.01
C ILE A 122 2.26 -16.30 11.18
N GLY A 123 3.12 -16.08 10.18
CA GLY A 123 3.60 -17.13 9.28
C GLY A 123 2.60 -17.57 8.21
N GLU A 124 1.48 -16.86 8.03
CA GLU A 124 0.53 -17.14 6.94
C GLU A 124 1.12 -16.80 5.57
N PHE A 125 1.97 -15.77 5.52
CA PHE A 125 2.64 -15.32 4.30
C PHE A 125 4.15 -15.37 4.47
N ASP A 126 4.84 -15.84 3.44
CA ASP A 126 6.30 -15.75 3.31
C ASP A 126 6.74 -14.52 2.51
N THR A 127 5.80 -13.80 1.95
CA THR A 127 6.06 -12.60 1.18
C THR A 127 5.03 -11.52 1.55
N ILE A 128 5.51 -10.38 2.03
CA ILE A 128 4.67 -9.24 2.39
C ILE A 128 5.21 -7.99 1.67
N ALA A 129 4.31 -7.27 1.00
CA ALA A 129 4.55 -5.94 0.47
C ALA A 129 3.84 -4.90 1.36
N ALA A 130 4.48 -3.76 1.63
CA ALA A 130 3.89 -2.62 2.32
C ALA A 130 4.34 -1.32 1.63
N ILE A 131 3.84 -1.12 0.43
CA ILE A 131 4.35 -0.12 -0.52
C ILE A 131 3.71 1.24 -0.27
N GLY A 132 4.51 2.20 0.22
CA GLY A 132 4.02 3.54 0.55
C GLY A 132 3.18 3.61 1.83
N VAL A 133 3.31 2.64 2.71
CA VAL A 133 2.49 2.52 3.94
C VAL A 133 3.14 3.19 5.14
N ILE A 134 4.45 3.06 5.29
CA ILE A 134 5.16 3.53 6.48
C ILE A 134 5.86 4.85 6.16
N GLY A 135 5.50 5.89 6.90
CA GLY A 135 6.09 7.21 6.68
C GLY A 135 5.36 8.32 7.43
N ILE A 136 5.87 9.54 7.30
CA ILE A 136 5.22 10.73 7.86
C ILE A 136 3.87 10.93 7.17
N GLY A 137 2.80 11.09 7.95
CA GLY A 137 1.43 11.21 7.43
C GLY A 137 0.78 9.90 6.96
N ALA A 138 1.44 8.75 7.18
CA ALA A 138 0.93 7.41 6.93
C ALA A 138 1.04 6.56 8.21
N ALA A 139 1.26 5.25 8.11
CA ALA A 139 1.41 4.41 9.30
C ALA A 139 2.71 4.75 10.06
N PRO A 140 2.66 4.82 11.41
CA PRO A 140 3.83 5.13 12.22
C PRO A 140 4.85 3.98 12.22
N LEU A 141 6.13 4.30 12.50
CA LEU A 141 7.24 3.35 12.45
C LEU A 141 7.02 2.03 13.21
N PRO A 142 6.36 1.98 14.39
CA PRO A 142 6.10 0.72 15.09
C PRO A 142 5.25 -0.30 14.29
N VAL A 143 4.50 0.15 13.26
CA VAL A 143 3.77 -0.75 12.36
C VAL A 143 4.72 -1.63 11.54
N PHE A 144 5.93 -1.15 11.26
CA PHE A 144 6.96 -1.96 10.59
C PHE A 144 7.28 -3.23 11.37
N ASP A 145 7.52 -3.11 12.69
CA ASP A 145 7.83 -4.27 13.55
C ASP A 145 6.66 -5.26 13.58
N LYS A 146 5.42 -4.75 13.62
CA LYS A 146 4.22 -5.59 13.55
C LYS A 146 4.15 -6.36 12.23
N ILE A 147 4.43 -5.73 11.10
CA ILE A 147 4.39 -6.37 9.78
C ILE A 147 5.49 -7.43 9.67
N ILE A 148 6.71 -7.12 10.11
CA ILE A 148 7.83 -8.09 10.10
C ILE A 148 7.52 -9.31 10.97
N ALA A 149 6.85 -9.12 12.09
CA ALA A 149 6.44 -10.23 12.97
C ALA A 149 5.39 -11.17 12.34
N LEU A 150 4.69 -10.75 11.29
CA LEU A 150 3.75 -11.59 10.53
C LEU A 150 4.46 -12.55 9.57
N LEU A 151 5.68 -12.24 9.14
CA LEU A 151 6.43 -13.06 8.17
C LEU A 151 6.84 -14.41 8.75
N THR A 152 6.94 -15.41 7.88
CA THR A 152 7.68 -16.64 8.21
C THR A 152 9.17 -16.35 8.36
N PRO A 153 9.92 -17.12 9.15
CA PRO A 153 11.38 -17.04 9.16
C PRO A 153 11.95 -17.23 7.72
N GLY A 154 12.78 -16.29 7.29
CA GLY A 154 13.32 -16.27 5.92
C GLY A 154 12.37 -15.72 4.86
N GLY A 155 11.22 -15.18 5.26
CA GLY A 155 10.29 -14.50 4.35
C GLY A 155 10.85 -13.20 3.78
N LEU A 156 10.20 -12.70 2.74
CA LEU A 156 10.60 -11.48 2.01
C LEU A 156 9.65 -10.33 2.32
N PHE A 157 10.22 -9.14 2.52
CA PHE A 157 9.50 -7.89 2.73
C PHE A 157 9.92 -6.84 1.68
N ALA A 158 8.95 -6.06 1.17
CA ALA A 158 9.18 -4.93 0.27
C ALA A 158 8.31 -3.74 0.63
#